data_3f2528d93b8d6d6afbfc7a3a5df8fb93
#
_entry.id   3f2528d93b8d6d6afbfc7a3a5df8fb93
#
_cell.length_a   1.000
_cell.length_b   1.000
_cell.length_c   1.000
_cell.angle_alpha   90.00
_cell.angle_beta   90.00
_cell.angle_gamma   90.00
#
_symmetry.space_group_name_H-M   'P 1'
#
loop_
_entity.id
_entity.type
_entity.pdbx_description
1 polymer ?
#
loop_
_entity_poly.entity_id
_entity_poly.type
_entity_poly.pdbx_seq_one_letter_code
_entity_poly.pdbx_strand_id
1 'polypeptide(L)'
;MFSESSSSAFIQSGPISNKWSEITLLQVRSRNALYSGIRHGRKFLIKAIKPEYGSLYDDKFGHDIPAIPFGHQYVGHQHVDKLSDRVSTQSKILQEKEFRLGILLNHPNIMSTYSLEEVEDMGLCIVSEWIEGVTLGEWLKNKQNIDERRRVFMQILDALEYIHSLQLVHNDIKLDNIMVTTNGTNVKLIDFGLSNTDDAVLTESNDVRKDIVGVGKIMKRMFASSGLFGTSRYPITSRRALQGGYANIATLRKAFLRRNIVAKWLYALLILVLVTLCVGLINDRVKEKVKKQEMLEYVKNQVDIDISKIYALVESKNTYFDAIQVLHAIDVISKRDSLVSLYADDPASAIFVGSVWDQYFVPKYNQLIQELSTNRTKWPYPEY
;
A
#
# COMPACT_ATOMS: atom_id res chain seq x y z
N MET A 1 42.34 2.99 59.67
CA MET A 1 41.10 3.03 60.45
C MET A 1 39.99 3.48 59.53
N PHE A 2 39.32 2.52 58.88
CA PHE A 2 38.14 2.76 58.10
C PHE A 2 37.06 1.84 58.65
N SER A 3 36.06 2.45 59.26
CA SER A 3 34.91 1.71 59.80
C SER A 3 33.88 1.51 58.69
N GLU A 4 33.71 0.25 58.30
CA GLU A 4 32.58 -0.20 57.50
C GLU A 4 31.33 -0.20 58.36
N SER A 5 30.31 0.56 57.96
CA SER A 5 28.96 0.40 58.44
C SER A 5 28.09 -0.13 57.31
N SER A 6 28.08 -1.42 57.13
CA SER A 6 27.12 -2.13 56.30
C SER A 6 25.77 -2.21 57.01
N SER A 7 24.85 -1.32 56.68
CA SER A 7 23.43 -1.50 57.02
C SER A 7 22.79 -2.43 56.00
N SER A 8 22.76 -3.69 56.27
CA SER A 8 21.89 -4.67 55.63
C SER A 8 20.44 -4.37 55.99
N ALA A 9 19.74 -3.69 55.12
CA ALA A 9 18.29 -3.61 55.20
C ALA A 9 17.72 -5.01 54.92
N PHE A 10 17.42 -5.74 56.00
CA PHE A 10 16.57 -6.92 55.95
C PHE A 10 15.20 -6.48 55.47
N ILE A 11 14.88 -6.78 54.21
CA ILE A 11 13.51 -6.75 53.73
C ILE A 11 12.80 -7.89 54.46
N GLN A 12 12.04 -7.57 55.48
CA GLN A 12 11.09 -8.49 56.07
C GLN A 12 10.04 -8.80 54.97
N SER A 13 10.18 -9.94 54.33
CA SER A 13 9.13 -10.53 53.54
C SER A 13 8.02 -11.00 54.46
N GLY A 14 7.06 -10.12 54.75
CA GLY A 14 5.78 -10.57 55.29
C GLY A 14 5.15 -11.59 54.36
N PRO A 15 4.21 -12.43 54.81
CA PRO A 15 3.57 -13.40 53.94
C PRO A 15 2.99 -12.66 52.72
N ILE A 16 3.49 -12.98 51.55
CA ILE A 16 3.01 -12.40 50.31
C ILE A 16 1.54 -12.80 50.19
N SER A 17 0.64 -11.83 50.37
CA SER A 17 -0.79 -12.06 50.25
C SER A 17 -1.07 -12.52 48.81
N ASN A 18 -1.51 -13.76 48.61
CA ASN A 18 -1.97 -14.30 47.36
C ASN A 18 -3.33 -13.70 46.90
N LYS A 19 -3.76 -12.66 47.59
CA LYS A 19 -5.07 -12.04 47.41
C LYS A 19 -5.08 -11.14 46.16
N TRP A 20 -6.10 -11.27 45.37
CA TRP A 20 -6.37 -10.35 44.25
C TRP A 20 -6.78 -8.98 44.76
N SER A 21 -6.32 -7.92 44.12
CA SER A 21 -6.74 -6.55 44.37
C SER A 21 -7.22 -5.93 43.04
N GLU A 22 -8.04 -4.90 43.15
CA GLU A 22 -8.54 -4.12 41.99
C GLU A 22 -9.16 -4.96 40.86
N ILE A 23 -10.00 -5.94 41.27
CA ILE A 23 -10.72 -6.73 40.28
C ILE A 23 -11.76 -5.86 39.58
N THR A 24 -11.69 -5.76 38.26
CA THR A 24 -12.58 -4.96 37.45
C THR A 24 -13.18 -5.78 36.31
N LEU A 25 -14.50 -5.78 36.20
CA LEU A 25 -15.20 -6.43 35.08
C LEU A 25 -14.90 -5.68 33.78
N LEU A 26 -14.43 -6.39 32.76
CA LEU A 26 -14.12 -5.85 31.44
C LEU A 26 -15.23 -6.15 30.43
N GLN A 27 -15.68 -7.39 30.39
CA GLN A 27 -16.66 -7.85 29.39
C GLN A 27 -17.41 -9.07 29.88
N VAL A 28 -18.70 -9.08 29.60
CA VAL A 28 -19.55 -10.27 29.80
C VAL A 28 -19.86 -10.86 28.43
N ARG A 29 -19.61 -12.15 28.25
CA ARG A 29 -19.95 -12.94 27.06
C ARG A 29 -21.01 -13.99 27.44
N SER A 30 -21.54 -14.71 26.45
CA SER A 30 -22.58 -15.73 26.69
C SER A 30 -22.17 -16.80 27.72
N ARG A 31 -20.92 -17.30 27.66
CA ARG A 31 -20.42 -18.41 28.49
C ARG A 31 -19.41 -18.00 29.56
N ASN A 32 -18.78 -16.85 29.44
CA ASN A 32 -17.73 -16.39 30.34
C ASN A 32 -17.78 -14.89 30.59
N ALA A 33 -17.13 -14.46 31.66
CA ALA A 33 -16.89 -13.07 31.99
C ALA A 33 -15.37 -12.84 32.08
N LEU A 34 -14.92 -11.71 31.56
CA LEU A 34 -13.53 -11.30 31.58
C LEU A 34 -13.34 -10.19 32.59
N TYR A 35 -12.35 -10.33 33.42
CA TYR A 35 -11.96 -9.34 34.43
C TYR A 35 -10.48 -9.02 34.30
N SER A 36 -10.09 -7.83 34.73
CA SER A 36 -8.71 -7.55 35.09
C SER A 36 -8.54 -7.62 36.61
N GLY A 37 -7.42 -8.11 37.06
CA GLY A 37 -7.07 -8.12 38.49
C GLY A 37 -5.59 -7.84 38.70
N ILE A 38 -5.23 -7.28 39.85
CA ILE A 38 -3.85 -7.03 40.23
C ILE A 38 -3.45 -8.01 41.29
N ARG A 39 -2.29 -8.66 41.12
CA ARG A 39 -1.66 -9.51 42.11
C ARG A 39 -0.15 -9.27 42.12
N HIS A 40 0.43 -9.03 43.25
CA HIS A 40 1.85 -8.70 43.42
C HIS A 40 2.30 -7.50 42.54
N GLY A 41 1.43 -6.49 42.38
CA GLY A 41 1.71 -5.31 41.60
C GLY A 41 1.67 -5.51 40.07
N ARG A 42 1.28 -6.72 39.60
CA ARG A 42 1.12 -7.01 38.17
C ARG A 42 -0.34 -7.21 37.83
N LYS A 43 -0.70 -6.73 36.66
CA LYS A 43 -2.05 -6.86 36.08
C LYS A 43 -2.18 -8.16 35.30
N PHE A 44 -3.33 -8.81 35.42
CA PHE A 44 -3.65 -10.09 34.81
C PHE A 44 -5.04 -10.02 34.17
N LEU A 45 -5.26 -10.88 33.19
CA LEU A 45 -6.58 -11.18 32.67
C LEU A 45 -7.14 -12.40 33.43
N ILE A 46 -8.35 -12.30 33.94
CA ILE A 46 -9.05 -13.36 34.67
C ILE A 46 -10.29 -13.71 33.83
N LYS A 47 -10.40 -14.96 33.38
CA LYS A 47 -11.54 -15.48 32.63
C LYS A 47 -12.32 -16.42 33.52
N ALA A 48 -13.46 -15.97 34.00
CA ALA A 48 -14.40 -16.75 34.81
C ALA A 48 -15.47 -17.41 33.92
N ILE A 49 -15.90 -18.61 34.26
CA ILE A 49 -17.12 -19.17 33.66
C ILE A 49 -18.31 -18.53 34.37
N LYS A 50 -19.28 -18.11 33.58
CA LYS A 50 -20.57 -17.75 34.14
C LYS A 50 -21.21 -19.03 34.70
N PRO A 51 -21.64 -19.03 35.96
CA PRO A 51 -22.58 -20.05 36.44
C PRO A 51 -23.83 -19.89 35.54
N GLU A 52 -24.21 -20.95 34.84
CA GLU A 52 -25.42 -20.96 34.08
C GLU A 52 -26.61 -20.82 35.05
N TYR A 53 -27.07 -19.60 35.24
CA TYR A 53 -28.43 -19.37 35.60
C TYR A 53 -29.27 -19.82 34.39
N GLY A 54 -30.07 -20.86 34.63
CA GLY A 54 -30.82 -21.54 33.62
C GLY A 54 -31.55 -20.61 32.68
N SER A 55 -31.80 -21.12 31.53
CA SER A 55 -32.52 -20.65 30.35
C SER A 55 -33.82 -19.85 30.57
N LEU A 56 -33.80 -18.81 31.39
CA LEU A 56 -34.96 -17.95 31.69
C LEU A 56 -34.78 -16.53 31.15
N TYR A 57 -33.72 -16.25 30.40
CA TYR A 57 -33.60 -14.99 29.66
C TYR A 57 -33.74 -15.26 28.18
N ASP A 58 -34.96 -15.07 27.70
CA ASP A 58 -35.35 -14.96 26.32
C ASP A 58 -34.52 -13.85 25.61
N ASP A 59 -33.92 -14.17 24.48
CA ASP A 59 -33.09 -13.27 23.63
C ASP A 59 -33.85 -12.04 23.07
N LYS A 60 -35.04 -11.73 23.62
CA LYS A 60 -35.95 -10.69 23.10
C LYS A 60 -35.76 -9.29 23.70
N PHE A 61 -34.99 -9.11 24.74
CA PHE A 61 -34.77 -7.78 25.34
C PHE A 61 -33.31 -7.41 25.35
N GLY A 62 -32.82 -6.87 24.22
CA GLY A 62 -31.61 -6.06 24.20
C GLY A 62 -31.86 -4.73 24.88
N HIS A 63 -31.45 -4.56 26.14
CA HIS A 63 -31.06 -3.29 26.75
C HIS A 63 -30.66 -3.51 28.23
N ASP A 64 -29.53 -2.93 28.61
CA ASP A 64 -29.03 -2.59 29.95
C ASP A 64 -29.46 -3.50 31.12
N ILE A 65 -28.64 -4.52 31.37
CA ILE A 65 -28.74 -5.28 32.62
C ILE A 65 -27.91 -4.56 33.69
N PRO A 66 -28.55 -4.07 34.77
CA PRO A 66 -27.79 -3.56 35.91
C PRO A 66 -27.01 -4.71 36.54
N ALA A 67 -25.78 -4.41 37.00
CA ALA A 67 -24.90 -5.34 37.67
C ALA A 67 -25.64 -5.96 38.88
N ILE A 68 -25.99 -7.24 38.78
CA ILE A 68 -26.49 -8.02 39.92
C ILE A 68 -25.29 -8.53 40.68
N PRO A 69 -25.14 -8.19 41.97
CA PRO A 69 -24.08 -8.71 42.79
C PRO A 69 -24.20 -10.24 42.92
N PHE A 70 -23.11 -10.95 42.67
CA PHE A 70 -23.01 -12.37 43.03
C PHE A 70 -23.26 -12.51 44.51
N GLY A 71 -24.25 -13.29 44.93
CA GLY A 71 -24.42 -13.59 46.32
C GLY A 71 -25.82 -13.82 46.88
N HIS A 72 -26.87 -14.02 46.07
CA HIS A 72 -28.18 -14.43 46.63
C HIS A 72 -28.57 -15.85 46.22
N GLN A 73 -28.57 -16.76 47.23
CA GLN A 73 -29.19 -18.09 47.16
C GLN A 73 -30.70 -17.92 46.91
N TYR A 74 -31.18 -18.43 45.81
CA TYR A 74 -32.61 -18.73 45.63
C TYR A 74 -32.86 -20.17 45.99
N VAL A 75 -33.67 -20.38 47.01
CA VAL A 75 -34.22 -21.69 47.46
C VAL A 75 -35.48 -22.00 46.65
N GLY A 76 -35.46 -23.12 45.95
CA GLY A 76 -36.71 -23.68 45.41
C GLY A 76 -36.56 -24.54 44.17
N HIS A 77 -36.74 -25.84 44.37
CA HIS A 77 -37.17 -26.93 43.50
C HIS A 77 -36.18 -27.98 43.03
N GLN A 78 -36.30 -29.16 43.58
CA GLN A 78 -35.47 -30.37 43.49
C GLN A 78 -35.37 -31.04 42.09
N HIS A 79 -35.94 -30.49 41.03
CA HIS A 79 -35.80 -31.05 39.67
C HIS A 79 -34.85 -30.26 38.75
N VAL A 80 -34.45 -29.08 39.17
CA VAL A 80 -33.51 -28.22 38.42
C VAL A 80 -32.07 -28.62 38.70
N ASP A 81 -31.77 -29.21 39.90
CA ASP A 81 -30.42 -29.47 40.36
C ASP A 81 -29.64 -30.46 39.51
N LYS A 82 -30.26 -31.50 38.95
CA LYS A 82 -29.54 -32.50 38.14
C LYS A 82 -29.16 -32.02 36.75
N LEU A 83 -29.86 -31.04 36.20
CA LEU A 83 -29.53 -30.47 34.90
C LEU A 83 -28.47 -29.36 35.05
N SER A 84 -28.59 -28.52 36.08
CA SER A 84 -27.61 -27.48 36.45
C SER A 84 -26.26 -28.09 36.80
N ASP A 85 -26.23 -29.20 37.52
CA ASP A 85 -24.97 -29.90 37.89
C ASP A 85 -24.28 -30.51 36.66
N ARG A 86 -25.02 -31.03 35.69
CA ARG A 86 -24.45 -31.56 34.44
C ARG A 86 -23.87 -30.45 33.56
N VAL A 87 -24.55 -29.33 33.45
CA VAL A 87 -24.11 -28.17 32.65
C VAL A 87 -22.92 -27.51 33.32
N SER A 88 -22.93 -27.34 34.65
CA SER A 88 -21.79 -26.80 35.38
C SER A 88 -20.53 -27.68 35.27
N THR A 89 -20.71 -29.02 35.31
CA THR A 89 -19.65 -29.99 35.13
C THR A 89 -19.04 -29.92 33.72
N GLN A 90 -19.87 -29.81 32.67
CA GLN A 90 -19.40 -29.72 31.29
C GLN A 90 -18.62 -28.43 31.06
N SER A 91 -19.08 -27.31 31.62
CA SER A 91 -18.39 -26.03 31.54
C SER A 91 -17.04 -26.05 32.23
N LYS A 92 -16.92 -26.71 33.39
CA LYS A 92 -15.62 -26.91 34.08
C LYS A 92 -14.66 -27.75 33.25
N ILE A 93 -15.13 -28.85 32.67
CA ILE A 93 -14.31 -29.70 31.80
C ILE A 93 -13.77 -28.91 30.59
N LEU A 94 -14.60 -28.07 29.98
CA LEU A 94 -14.18 -27.21 28.86
C LEU A 94 -13.11 -26.19 29.28
N GLN A 95 -13.26 -25.60 30.48
CA GLN A 95 -12.29 -24.66 31.03
C GLN A 95 -10.95 -25.33 31.36
N GLU A 96 -10.98 -26.50 31.96
CA GLU A 96 -9.77 -27.28 32.23
C GLU A 96 -9.04 -27.65 30.92
N LYS A 97 -9.76 -28.04 29.88
CA LYS A 97 -9.18 -28.30 28.55
C LYS A 97 -8.57 -27.04 27.97
N GLU A 98 -9.27 -25.91 28.00
CA GLU A 98 -8.75 -24.62 27.55
C GLU A 98 -7.47 -24.24 28.31
N PHE A 99 -7.47 -24.40 29.62
CA PHE A 99 -6.29 -24.15 30.47
C PHE A 99 -5.12 -25.06 30.07
N ARG A 100 -5.35 -26.38 29.94
CA ARG A 100 -4.30 -27.36 29.59
C ARG A 100 -3.67 -27.02 28.24
N LEU A 101 -4.46 -26.59 27.25
CA LEU A 101 -3.92 -26.16 25.96
C LEU A 101 -3.18 -24.83 26.09
N GLY A 102 -3.73 -23.86 26.82
CA GLY A 102 -3.09 -22.56 27.03
C GLY A 102 -1.72 -22.67 27.72
N ILE A 103 -1.56 -23.57 28.69
CA ILE A 103 -0.27 -23.74 29.38
C ILE A 103 0.79 -24.46 28.54
N LEU A 104 0.37 -25.28 27.57
CA LEU A 104 1.28 -25.94 26.62
C LEU A 104 1.85 -24.97 25.59
N LEU A 105 1.18 -23.84 25.32
CA LEU A 105 1.55 -22.91 24.30
C LEU A 105 2.50 -21.84 24.86
N ASN A 106 3.75 -21.91 24.44
CA ASN A 106 4.79 -20.95 24.81
C ASN A 106 5.39 -20.31 23.55
N HIS A 107 4.83 -19.18 23.15
CA HIS A 107 5.28 -18.45 21.95
C HIS A 107 5.09 -16.93 22.13
N PRO A 108 6.01 -16.07 21.68
CA PRO A 108 5.93 -14.63 21.90
C PRO A 108 4.67 -13.99 21.32
N ASN A 109 4.10 -14.56 20.27
CA ASN A 109 2.89 -14.07 19.61
C ASN A 109 1.60 -14.81 20.05
N ILE A 110 1.64 -15.50 21.17
CA ILE A 110 0.49 -16.16 21.80
C ILE A 110 0.37 -15.63 23.23
N MET A 111 -0.86 -15.40 23.69
CA MET A 111 -1.13 -14.99 25.07
C MET A 111 -0.73 -16.11 26.03
N SER A 112 0.08 -15.80 27.03
CA SER A 112 0.50 -16.77 28.04
C SER A 112 -0.63 -17.06 29.03
N THR A 113 -0.86 -18.33 29.33
CA THR A 113 -1.76 -18.79 30.37
C THR A 113 -0.92 -19.21 31.60
N TYR A 114 -1.28 -18.76 32.79
CA TYR A 114 -0.47 -18.94 33.98
C TYR A 114 -1.02 -19.97 34.96
N SER A 115 -2.31 -19.85 35.33
CA SER A 115 -2.94 -20.71 36.32
C SER A 115 -4.42 -20.92 36.05
N LEU A 116 -4.92 -22.01 36.64
CA LEU A 116 -6.33 -22.29 36.81
C LEU A 116 -6.57 -22.33 38.32
N GLU A 117 -7.36 -21.42 38.86
CA GLU A 117 -7.55 -21.26 40.28
C GLU A 117 -8.96 -20.80 40.65
N GLU A 118 -9.39 -21.08 41.83
CA GLU A 118 -10.64 -20.53 42.36
C GLU A 118 -10.39 -19.11 42.85
N VAL A 119 -11.19 -18.18 42.34
CA VAL A 119 -11.19 -16.78 42.77
C VAL A 119 -12.49 -16.50 43.51
N GLU A 120 -12.37 -15.86 44.67
CA GLU A 120 -13.49 -15.55 45.56
C GLU A 120 -14.63 -14.88 44.78
N ASP A 121 -15.85 -15.34 44.93
CA ASP A 121 -17.08 -14.89 44.25
C ASP A 121 -17.16 -15.13 42.72
N MET A 122 -16.11 -15.66 42.11
CA MET A 122 -16.09 -15.90 40.66
C MET A 122 -15.96 -17.38 40.27
N GLY A 123 -15.64 -18.25 41.26
CA GLY A 123 -15.43 -19.68 41.04
C GLY A 123 -14.12 -19.97 40.29
N LEU A 124 -14.09 -21.06 39.54
CA LEU A 124 -12.92 -21.47 38.76
C LEU A 124 -12.59 -20.50 37.64
N CYS A 125 -11.37 -19.99 37.65
CA CYS A 125 -10.92 -18.95 36.70
C CYS A 125 -9.61 -19.33 36.01
N ILE A 126 -9.47 -19.01 34.73
CA ILE A 126 -8.20 -19.04 34.03
C ILE A 126 -7.53 -17.66 34.16
N VAL A 127 -6.29 -17.67 34.68
CA VAL A 127 -5.46 -16.46 34.79
C VAL A 127 -4.46 -16.44 33.64
N SER A 128 -4.42 -15.35 32.94
CA SER A 128 -3.59 -15.17 31.76
C SER A 128 -2.86 -13.82 31.74
N GLU A 129 -1.95 -13.67 30.81
CA GLU A 129 -1.20 -12.45 30.53
C GLU A 129 -2.16 -11.27 30.28
N TRP A 130 -1.89 -10.14 30.96
CA TRP A 130 -2.50 -8.87 30.61
C TRP A 130 -1.79 -8.28 29.40
N ILE A 131 -2.52 -8.00 28.35
CA ILE A 131 -1.98 -7.44 27.10
C ILE A 131 -2.41 -5.97 27.00
N GLU A 132 -1.45 -5.06 27.09
CA GLU A 132 -1.69 -3.64 26.78
C GLU A 132 -1.71 -3.45 25.25
N GLY A 133 -2.90 -3.32 24.71
CA GLY A 133 -3.09 -3.25 23.28
C GLY A 133 -4.56 -3.11 22.89
N VAL A 134 -4.78 -3.15 21.60
CA VAL A 134 -6.11 -3.11 20.99
C VAL A 134 -6.30 -4.33 20.09
N THR A 135 -7.54 -4.69 19.78
CA THR A 135 -7.80 -5.75 18.80
C THR A 135 -7.27 -5.37 17.43
N LEU A 136 -6.91 -6.37 16.63
CA LEU A 136 -6.48 -6.14 15.24
C LEU A 136 -7.56 -5.37 14.44
N GLY A 137 -8.84 -5.60 14.76
CA GLY A 137 -9.95 -4.88 14.16
C GLY A 137 -9.90 -3.38 14.45
N GLU A 138 -9.62 -3.00 15.68
CA GLU A 138 -9.47 -1.61 16.10
C GLU A 138 -8.17 -0.99 15.59
N TRP A 139 -7.08 -1.73 15.65
CA TRP A 139 -5.80 -1.29 15.10
C TRP A 139 -5.91 -0.91 13.62
N LEU A 140 -6.68 -1.67 12.84
CA LEU A 140 -6.91 -1.41 11.40
C LEU A 140 -7.81 -0.20 11.11
N LYS A 141 -8.52 0.37 12.08
CA LYS A 141 -9.28 1.62 11.91
C LYS A 141 -8.33 2.82 11.71
N ASN A 142 -7.15 2.76 12.29
CA ASN A 142 -6.11 3.77 12.11
C ASN A 142 -5.33 3.52 10.82
N LYS A 143 -4.77 4.58 10.24
CA LYS A 143 -3.98 4.48 9.02
C LYS A 143 -2.60 3.89 9.34
N GLN A 144 -2.42 2.63 9.00
CA GLN A 144 -1.14 1.91 9.15
C GLN A 144 -0.40 1.85 7.82
N ASN A 145 0.93 1.96 7.84
CA ASN A 145 1.72 1.76 6.64
C ASN A 145 1.77 0.26 6.23
N ILE A 146 2.16 0.00 4.99
CA ILE A 146 2.16 -1.35 4.44
C ILE A 146 3.17 -2.28 5.14
N ASP A 147 4.30 -1.73 5.60
CA ASP A 147 5.35 -2.52 6.23
C ASP A 147 4.98 -2.90 7.66
N GLU A 148 4.26 -2.03 8.39
CA GLU A 148 3.67 -2.37 9.70
C GLU A 148 2.63 -3.48 9.54
N ARG A 149 1.71 -3.36 8.57
CA ARG A 149 0.73 -4.41 8.27
C ARG A 149 1.41 -5.74 7.94
N ARG A 150 2.51 -5.70 7.19
CA ARG A 150 3.28 -6.92 6.88
C ARG A 150 3.93 -7.52 8.11
N ARG A 151 4.55 -6.71 8.99
CA ARG A 151 5.15 -7.18 10.25
C ARG A 151 4.11 -7.84 11.14
N VAL A 152 2.97 -7.18 11.37
CA VAL A 152 1.85 -7.72 12.14
C VAL A 152 1.35 -9.02 11.53
N PHE A 153 1.14 -9.07 10.22
CA PHE A 153 0.67 -10.27 9.53
C PHE A 153 1.65 -11.44 9.63
N MET A 154 2.95 -11.17 9.52
CA MET A 154 3.98 -12.23 9.68
C MET A 154 3.95 -12.85 11.06
N GLN A 155 3.78 -12.06 12.13
CA GLN A 155 3.68 -12.56 13.50
C GLN A 155 2.43 -13.43 13.70
N ILE A 156 1.32 -13.14 13.04
CA ILE A 156 0.13 -13.99 13.03
C ILE A 156 0.47 -15.37 12.42
N LEU A 157 1.21 -15.36 11.31
CA LEU A 157 1.64 -16.61 10.66
C LEU A 157 2.64 -17.38 11.54
N ASP A 158 3.54 -16.68 12.26
CA ASP A 158 4.49 -17.32 13.19
C ASP A 158 3.75 -18.07 14.30
N ALA A 159 2.75 -17.42 14.92
CA ALA A 159 1.93 -18.04 15.95
C ALA A 159 1.19 -19.29 15.44
N LEU A 160 0.60 -19.20 14.24
CA LEU A 160 -0.14 -20.33 13.67
C LEU A 160 0.76 -21.47 13.20
N GLU A 161 1.95 -21.18 12.67
CA GLU A 161 2.93 -22.24 12.34
C GLU A 161 3.36 -22.99 13.59
N TYR A 162 3.57 -22.26 14.71
CA TYR A 162 3.88 -22.88 15.99
C TYR A 162 2.75 -23.78 16.49
N ILE A 163 1.49 -23.31 16.49
CA ILE A 163 0.33 -24.10 16.89
C ILE A 163 0.21 -25.37 16.04
N HIS A 164 0.32 -25.23 14.72
CA HIS A 164 0.22 -26.37 13.79
C HIS A 164 1.38 -27.34 13.91
N SER A 165 2.58 -26.87 14.32
CA SER A 165 3.73 -27.76 14.59
C SER A 165 3.50 -28.68 15.80
N LEU A 166 2.65 -28.26 16.72
CA LEU A 166 2.19 -29.05 17.86
C LEU A 166 0.96 -29.92 17.54
N GLN A 167 0.61 -30.03 16.26
CA GLN A 167 -0.59 -30.73 15.80
C GLN A 167 -1.90 -30.22 16.39
N LEU A 168 -1.95 -28.90 16.70
CA LEU A 168 -3.12 -28.20 17.17
C LEU A 168 -3.66 -27.26 16.09
N VAL A 169 -4.94 -26.94 16.16
CA VAL A 169 -5.61 -25.94 15.32
C VAL A 169 -6.31 -24.91 16.20
N HIS A 170 -6.35 -23.66 15.75
CA HIS A 170 -7.00 -22.59 16.52
C HIS A 170 -8.52 -22.56 16.33
N ASN A 171 -9.00 -22.86 15.13
CA ASN A 171 -10.41 -22.94 14.72
C ASN A 171 -11.22 -21.63 14.72
N ASP A 172 -10.77 -20.55 15.37
CA ASP A 172 -11.48 -19.27 15.45
C ASP A 172 -10.56 -18.06 15.17
N ILE A 173 -9.86 -18.10 14.04
CA ILE A 173 -9.00 -17.01 13.59
C ILE A 173 -9.84 -15.86 13.03
N LYS A 174 -9.91 -14.75 13.79
CA LYS A 174 -10.62 -13.52 13.47
C LYS A 174 -9.95 -12.30 14.06
N LEU A 175 -10.38 -11.09 13.62
CA LEU A 175 -9.76 -9.83 14.04
C LEU A 175 -9.84 -9.59 15.54
N ASP A 176 -10.92 -10.05 16.20
CA ASP A 176 -11.15 -9.84 17.63
C ASP A 176 -10.32 -10.76 18.51
N ASN A 177 -9.82 -11.88 17.97
CA ASN A 177 -8.98 -12.84 18.66
C ASN A 177 -7.47 -12.58 18.48
N ILE A 178 -7.13 -11.40 17.94
CA ILE A 178 -5.74 -10.97 17.75
C ILE A 178 -5.59 -9.59 18.36
N MET A 179 -4.69 -9.45 19.30
CA MET A 179 -4.32 -8.16 19.89
C MET A 179 -3.00 -7.65 19.30
N VAL A 180 -2.93 -6.34 19.11
CA VAL A 180 -1.70 -5.63 18.73
C VAL A 180 -1.31 -4.75 19.91
N THR A 181 -0.10 -4.96 20.45
CA THR A 181 0.37 -4.21 21.61
C THR A 181 0.69 -2.75 21.26
N THR A 182 0.49 -1.85 22.23
CA THR A 182 0.82 -0.43 22.09
C THR A 182 2.33 -0.20 21.98
N ASN A 183 3.13 -1.05 22.61
CA ASN A 183 4.59 -0.96 22.67
C ASN A 183 5.25 -1.82 21.58
N GLY A 184 5.30 -1.33 20.35
CA GLY A 184 6.12 -1.92 19.30
C GLY A 184 5.41 -2.82 18.28
N THR A 185 4.09 -2.78 18.18
CA THR A 185 3.31 -3.54 17.19
C THR A 185 3.52 -5.07 17.25
N ASN A 186 3.69 -5.60 18.47
CA ASN A 186 3.74 -7.03 18.67
C ASN A 186 2.32 -7.61 18.66
N VAL A 187 2.19 -8.80 18.11
CA VAL A 187 0.92 -9.51 18.03
C VAL A 187 0.81 -10.52 19.15
N LYS A 188 -0.37 -10.63 19.73
CA LYS A 188 -0.75 -11.70 20.64
C LYS A 188 -2.04 -12.34 20.14
N LEU A 189 -1.97 -13.61 19.79
CA LEU A 189 -3.13 -14.44 19.50
C LEU A 189 -3.79 -14.83 20.83
N ILE A 190 -5.07 -14.54 20.95
CA ILE A 190 -5.87 -14.78 22.17
C ILE A 190 -7.05 -15.68 21.85
N ASP A 191 -7.61 -16.28 22.89
CA ASP A 191 -8.88 -17.02 22.83
C ASP A 191 -8.84 -18.15 21.78
N PHE A 192 -8.23 -19.26 22.14
CA PHE A 192 -8.28 -20.47 21.33
C PHE A 192 -9.72 -20.92 21.25
N GLY A 193 -10.34 -20.88 20.07
CA GLY A 193 -11.75 -21.19 19.82
C GLY A 193 -12.11 -22.66 20.12
N LEU A 194 -11.77 -23.08 21.32
CA LEU A 194 -11.92 -24.43 21.86
C LEU A 194 -13.38 -24.76 22.24
N SER A 195 -14.34 -24.07 21.63
CA SER A 195 -15.74 -24.36 21.84
C SER A 195 -16.13 -25.81 21.46
N ASN A 196 -15.32 -26.50 20.65
CA ASN A 196 -15.44 -27.92 20.36
C ASN A 196 -14.09 -28.59 20.54
N THR A 197 -13.81 -29.01 21.74
CA THR A 197 -12.52 -29.49 22.24
C THR A 197 -11.99 -30.76 21.60
N ASP A 198 -12.85 -31.59 21.02
CA ASP A 198 -12.44 -32.75 20.26
C ASP A 198 -11.85 -32.37 18.90
N ASP A 199 -12.12 -31.13 18.45
CA ASP A 199 -11.63 -30.56 17.20
C ASP A 199 -10.30 -29.78 17.32
N ALA A 200 -9.70 -29.65 18.52
CA ALA A 200 -8.45 -28.88 18.69
C ALA A 200 -7.20 -29.70 18.35
N VAL A 201 -7.26 -31.00 18.48
CA VAL A 201 -6.17 -31.92 18.14
C VAL A 201 -6.27 -32.32 16.68
N LEU A 202 -5.20 -32.20 15.92
CA LEU A 202 -5.13 -32.69 14.54
C LEU A 202 -5.30 -34.22 14.53
N THR A 203 -6.53 -34.67 14.40
CA THR A 203 -6.86 -36.02 13.96
C THR A 203 -6.94 -36.00 12.43
N GLU A 204 -7.03 -37.14 11.77
CA GLU A 204 -7.16 -37.20 10.28
C GLU A 204 -8.36 -36.38 9.74
N SER A 205 -9.30 -35.99 10.62
CA SER A 205 -10.46 -35.13 10.31
C SER A 205 -10.25 -33.65 10.59
N ASN A 206 -9.16 -33.24 11.29
CA ASN A 206 -8.94 -31.85 11.68
C ASN A 206 -8.06 -31.11 10.68
N ASP A 207 -8.73 -30.36 9.88
CA ASP A 207 -8.16 -29.62 8.75
C ASP A 207 -7.69 -28.23 9.20
N VAL A 208 -6.41 -27.94 9.02
CA VAL A 208 -5.85 -26.59 9.12
C VAL A 208 -6.55 -25.55 8.21
N ARG A 209 -7.44 -26.00 7.35
CA ARG A 209 -8.18 -25.16 6.39
C ARG A 209 -9.00 -24.08 7.08
N LYS A 210 -9.61 -24.35 8.26
CA LYS A 210 -10.36 -23.33 8.99
C LYS A 210 -9.46 -22.14 9.37
N ASP A 211 -8.27 -22.42 9.86
CA ASP A 211 -7.29 -21.37 10.19
C ASP A 211 -6.79 -20.65 8.94
N ILE A 212 -6.52 -21.38 7.86
CA ILE A 212 -6.12 -20.80 6.57
C ILE A 212 -7.21 -19.86 6.02
N VAL A 213 -8.46 -20.25 6.11
CA VAL A 213 -9.60 -19.40 5.71
C VAL A 213 -9.70 -18.16 6.59
N GLY A 214 -9.52 -18.31 7.92
CA GLY A 214 -9.46 -17.20 8.86
C GLY A 214 -8.36 -16.20 8.51
N VAL A 215 -7.14 -16.71 8.27
CA VAL A 215 -6.00 -15.91 7.79
C VAL A 215 -6.31 -15.22 6.46
N GLY A 216 -6.99 -15.90 5.54
CA GLY A 216 -7.44 -15.32 4.27
C GLY A 216 -8.37 -14.12 4.44
N LYS A 217 -9.31 -14.19 5.41
CA LYS A 217 -10.21 -13.08 5.78
C LYS A 217 -9.42 -11.90 6.36
N ILE A 218 -8.50 -12.17 7.27
CA ILE A 218 -7.61 -11.15 7.87
C ILE A 218 -6.77 -10.48 6.78
N MET A 219 -6.10 -11.28 5.95
CA MET A 219 -5.28 -10.79 4.84
C MET A 219 -6.06 -9.89 3.89
N LYS A 220 -7.29 -10.29 3.51
CA LYS A 220 -8.17 -9.48 2.68
C LYS A 220 -8.44 -8.13 3.34
N ARG A 221 -8.71 -8.10 4.65
CA ARG A 221 -8.99 -6.86 5.39
C ARG A 221 -7.76 -5.97 5.53
N MET A 222 -6.59 -6.56 5.85
CA MET A 222 -5.34 -5.83 6.04
C MET A 222 -4.79 -5.21 4.76
N PHE A 223 -4.98 -5.86 3.61
CA PHE A 223 -4.33 -5.50 2.34
C PHE A 223 -5.31 -5.10 1.22
N ALA A 224 -6.59 -4.83 1.54
CA ALA A 224 -7.62 -4.47 0.55
C ALA A 224 -7.27 -3.23 -0.27
N SER A 225 -6.58 -2.25 0.32
CA SER A 225 -6.24 -0.96 -0.29
C SER A 225 -4.83 -0.90 -0.91
N SER A 226 -4.14 -2.03 -1.02
CA SER A 226 -2.81 -2.05 -1.65
C SER A 226 -2.91 -1.89 -3.17
N GLY A 227 -3.19 -0.67 -3.58
CA GLY A 227 -2.97 0.02 -4.84
C GLY A 227 -3.47 -0.60 -6.13
N LEU A 228 -4.03 0.27 -6.99
CA LEU A 228 -4.40 -0.02 -8.39
C LEU A 228 -3.20 -0.55 -9.22
N PHE A 229 -1.98 -0.29 -8.79
CA PHE A 229 -0.75 -0.75 -9.45
C PHE A 229 -0.18 -1.99 -8.75
N GLY A 230 -1.04 -2.99 -8.53
CA GLY A 230 -0.79 -4.23 -7.81
C GLY A 230 0.46 -5.02 -8.16
N THR A 231 1.61 -4.50 -7.72
CA THR A 231 2.83 -5.30 -7.62
C THR A 231 2.75 -6.34 -6.51
N SER A 232 1.71 -6.29 -5.66
CA SER A 232 1.47 -7.23 -4.58
C SER A 232 0.55 -8.35 -5.03
N ARG A 233 0.89 -9.57 -4.65
CA ARG A 233 0.04 -10.76 -4.87
C ARG A 233 -1.02 -10.94 -3.78
N TYR A 234 -1.17 -10.00 -2.86
CA TYR A 234 -2.07 -10.12 -1.71
C TYR A 234 -3.52 -10.45 -2.07
N PRO A 235 -4.15 -9.81 -3.09
CA PRO A 235 -5.51 -10.17 -3.47
C PRO A 235 -5.64 -11.62 -3.97
N ILE A 236 -4.67 -12.10 -4.75
CA ILE A 236 -4.67 -13.47 -5.28
C ILE A 236 -4.43 -14.47 -4.15
N THR A 237 -3.43 -14.19 -3.28
CA THR A 237 -3.10 -15.04 -2.14
C THR A 237 -4.27 -15.12 -1.15
N SER A 238 -4.92 -13.99 -0.82
CA SER A 238 -6.08 -13.97 0.07
C SER A 238 -7.27 -14.72 -0.51
N ARG A 239 -7.57 -14.57 -1.82
CA ARG A 239 -8.64 -15.30 -2.49
C ARG A 239 -8.40 -16.81 -2.43
N ARG A 240 -7.17 -17.27 -2.71
CA ARG A 240 -6.81 -18.68 -2.61
C ARG A 240 -6.90 -19.20 -1.17
N ALA A 241 -6.48 -18.39 -0.18
CA ALA A 241 -6.61 -18.74 1.24
C ALA A 241 -8.08 -18.89 1.66
N LEU A 242 -8.96 -17.98 1.22
CA LEU A 242 -10.41 -18.04 1.48
C LEU A 242 -11.06 -19.30 0.91
N GLN A 243 -10.48 -19.91 -0.11
CA GLN A 243 -10.93 -21.17 -0.70
C GLN A 243 -10.26 -22.41 -0.05
N GLY A 244 -9.44 -22.20 1.01
CA GLY A 244 -8.68 -23.30 1.64
C GLY A 244 -7.59 -23.89 0.73
N GLY A 245 -7.15 -23.15 -0.28
CA GLY A 245 -6.27 -23.63 -1.35
C GLY A 245 -4.77 -23.73 -0.98
N TYR A 246 -4.42 -23.72 0.31
CA TYR A 246 -3.07 -23.96 0.82
C TYR A 246 -3.07 -25.18 1.72
N ALA A 247 -2.02 -26.01 1.62
CA ALA A 247 -1.88 -27.21 2.43
C ALA A 247 -1.56 -26.88 3.90
N ASN A 248 -0.82 -25.78 4.16
CA ASN A 248 -0.41 -25.32 5.48
C ASN A 248 -0.03 -23.84 5.46
N ILE A 249 0.19 -23.26 6.66
CA ILE A 249 0.59 -21.86 6.83
C ILE A 249 1.92 -21.56 6.14
N ALA A 250 2.89 -22.48 6.15
CA ALA A 250 4.19 -22.25 5.51
C ALA A 250 4.06 -22.06 3.98
N THR A 251 3.16 -22.81 3.32
CA THR A 251 2.88 -22.61 1.89
C THR A 251 2.18 -21.28 1.60
N LEU A 252 1.26 -20.86 2.47
CA LEU A 252 0.62 -19.55 2.41
C LEU A 252 1.66 -18.44 2.62
N ARG A 253 2.56 -18.56 3.60
CA ARG A 253 3.66 -17.63 3.87
C ARG A 253 4.56 -17.46 2.65
N LYS A 254 4.98 -18.56 2.01
CA LYS A 254 5.77 -18.52 0.79
C LYS A 254 5.04 -17.76 -0.33
N ALA A 255 3.75 -17.97 -0.48
CA ALA A 255 2.93 -17.26 -1.47
C ALA A 255 2.80 -15.77 -1.14
N PHE A 256 2.63 -15.41 0.13
CA PHE A 256 2.57 -14.03 0.62
C PHE A 256 3.88 -13.28 0.38
N LEU A 257 5.02 -13.89 0.65
CA LEU A 257 6.35 -13.29 0.48
C LEU A 257 6.80 -13.22 -0.98
N ARG A 258 6.19 -14.01 -1.87
CA ARG A 258 6.58 -14.07 -3.28
C ARG A 258 6.34 -12.73 -3.96
N ARG A 259 7.43 -12.08 -4.39
CA ARG A 259 7.38 -10.84 -5.17
C ARG A 259 6.86 -11.13 -6.58
N ASN A 260 6.04 -10.23 -7.10
CA ASN A 260 5.57 -10.33 -8.49
C ASN A 260 6.66 -9.82 -9.45
N ILE A 261 7.70 -10.64 -9.67
CA ILE A 261 8.84 -10.30 -10.52
C ILE A 261 8.39 -10.03 -11.96
N VAL A 262 7.43 -10.81 -12.46
CA VAL A 262 6.91 -10.67 -13.82
C VAL A 262 6.26 -9.29 -14.02
N ALA A 263 5.46 -8.81 -13.07
CA ALA A 263 4.87 -7.47 -13.16
C ALA A 263 5.94 -6.37 -13.21
N LYS A 264 7.02 -6.51 -12.44
CA LYS A 264 8.12 -5.54 -12.47
C LYS A 264 8.81 -5.49 -13.83
N TRP A 265 9.05 -6.65 -14.45
CA TRP A 265 9.64 -6.71 -15.79
C TRP A 265 8.70 -6.15 -16.87
N LEU A 266 7.38 -6.40 -16.75
CA LEU A 266 6.39 -5.81 -17.65
C LEU A 266 6.35 -4.27 -17.54
N TYR A 267 6.43 -3.71 -16.33
CA TYR A 267 6.53 -2.25 -16.16
C TYR A 267 7.83 -1.69 -16.70
N ALA A 268 8.95 -2.37 -16.48
CA ALA A 268 10.25 -1.96 -17.03
C ALA A 268 10.21 -1.97 -18.56
N LEU A 269 9.62 -3.00 -19.17
CA LEU A 269 9.46 -3.11 -20.62
C LEU A 269 8.54 -1.98 -21.15
N LEU A 270 7.42 -1.71 -20.48
CA LEU A 270 6.51 -0.62 -20.87
C LEU A 270 7.23 0.73 -20.84
N ILE A 271 7.99 1.01 -19.77
CA ILE A 271 8.78 2.25 -19.67
C ILE A 271 9.81 2.31 -20.82
N LEU A 272 10.49 1.22 -21.11
CA LEU A 272 11.46 1.16 -22.20
C LEU A 272 10.81 1.49 -23.55
N VAL A 273 9.65 0.90 -23.83
CA VAL A 273 8.89 1.18 -25.06
C VAL A 273 8.48 2.66 -25.15
N LEU A 274 7.99 3.23 -24.03
CA LEU A 274 7.63 4.66 -24.01
C LEU A 274 8.85 5.56 -24.24
N VAL A 275 9.99 5.24 -23.62
CA VAL A 275 11.23 6.01 -23.83
C VAL A 275 11.70 5.91 -25.28
N THR A 276 11.67 4.74 -25.91
CA THR A 276 12.07 4.58 -27.31
C THR A 276 11.15 5.36 -28.26
N LEU A 277 9.84 5.36 -28.02
CA LEU A 277 8.88 6.17 -28.77
C LEU A 277 9.16 7.68 -28.62
N CYS A 278 9.38 8.14 -27.38
CA CYS A 278 9.72 9.55 -27.13
C CYS A 278 11.04 9.96 -27.82
N VAL A 279 12.06 9.12 -27.77
CA VAL A 279 13.33 9.37 -28.46
C VAL A 279 13.12 9.42 -29.98
N GLY A 280 12.30 8.51 -30.54
CA GLY A 280 11.94 8.53 -31.96
C GLY A 280 11.30 9.85 -32.37
N LEU A 281 10.26 10.28 -31.64
CA LEU A 281 9.56 11.55 -31.91
C LEU A 281 10.47 12.79 -31.79
N ILE A 282 11.38 12.79 -30.81
CA ILE A 282 12.35 13.88 -30.66
C ILE A 282 13.31 13.89 -31.85
N ASN A 283 13.81 12.73 -32.25
CA ASN A 283 14.75 12.60 -33.36
C ASN A 283 14.15 13.07 -34.69
N ASP A 284 12.87 12.73 -34.92
CA ASP A 284 12.15 13.18 -36.12
C ASP A 284 11.98 14.72 -36.12
N ARG A 285 11.65 15.32 -34.97
CA ARG A 285 11.56 16.79 -34.84
C ARG A 285 12.93 17.47 -35.03
N VAL A 286 14.00 16.86 -34.56
CA VAL A 286 15.34 17.37 -34.75
C VAL A 286 15.72 17.32 -36.23
N LYS A 287 15.49 16.19 -36.91
CA LYS A 287 15.73 16.06 -38.36
C LYS A 287 14.96 17.10 -39.18
N GLU A 288 13.69 17.32 -38.84
CA GLU A 288 12.88 18.35 -39.52
C GLU A 288 13.44 19.77 -39.34
N LYS A 289 13.89 20.09 -38.10
CA LYS A 289 14.53 21.39 -37.85
C LYS A 289 15.84 21.56 -38.63
N VAL A 290 16.68 20.53 -38.68
CA VAL A 290 17.96 20.55 -39.43
C VAL A 290 17.66 20.74 -40.91
N LYS A 291 16.73 19.99 -41.49
CA LYS A 291 16.30 20.12 -42.89
C LYS A 291 15.83 21.56 -43.21
N LYS A 292 15.01 22.15 -42.33
CA LYS A 292 14.56 23.54 -42.50
C LYS A 292 15.69 24.56 -42.43
N GLN A 293 16.67 24.33 -41.57
CA GLN A 293 17.84 25.19 -41.45
C GLN A 293 18.72 25.14 -42.70
N GLU A 294 19.00 23.95 -43.21
CA GLU A 294 19.75 23.76 -44.44
C GLU A 294 19.05 24.41 -45.64
N MET A 295 17.70 24.24 -45.76
CA MET A 295 16.92 24.92 -46.80
C MET A 295 16.97 26.44 -46.66
N LEU A 296 16.87 26.97 -45.47
CA LEU A 296 16.97 28.40 -45.18
C LEU A 296 18.31 28.96 -45.67
N GLU A 297 19.41 28.28 -45.32
CA GLU A 297 20.78 28.70 -45.69
C GLU A 297 20.98 28.65 -47.24
N TYR A 298 20.49 27.57 -47.85
CA TYR A 298 20.51 27.43 -49.32
C TYR A 298 19.77 28.55 -50.01
N VAL A 299 18.52 28.88 -49.60
CA VAL A 299 17.71 29.95 -50.19
C VAL A 299 18.39 31.30 -50.03
N LYS A 300 18.92 31.60 -48.82
CA LYS A 300 19.67 32.86 -48.58
C LYS A 300 20.85 33.02 -49.53
N ASN A 301 21.62 31.96 -49.68
CA ASN A 301 22.80 31.96 -50.56
C ASN A 301 22.40 32.19 -52.03
N GLN A 302 21.28 31.55 -52.50
CA GLN A 302 20.76 31.78 -53.83
C GLN A 302 20.27 33.21 -54.04
N VAL A 303 19.57 33.78 -53.07
CA VAL A 303 19.14 35.17 -53.07
C VAL A 303 20.34 36.11 -53.16
N ASP A 304 21.41 35.87 -52.39
CA ASP A 304 22.62 36.69 -52.42
C ASP A 304 23.35 36.64 -53.77
N ILE A 305 23.40 35.43 -54.38
CA ILE A 305 23.97 35.25 -55.72
C ILE A 305 23.11 36.00 -56.76
N ASP A 306 21.80 35.88 -56.70
CA ASP A 306 20.90 36.54 -57.68
C ASP A 306 20.94 38.07 -57.52
N ILE A 307 20.90 38.58 -56.30
CA ILE A 307 21.04 40.01 -56.02
C ILE A 307 22.41 40.54 -56.53
N SER A 308 23.50 39.81 -56.27
CA SER A 308 24.86 40.19 -56.76
C SER A 308 24.94 40.25 -58.27
N LYS A 309 24.31 39.29 -58.97
CA LYS A 309 24.21 39.30 -60.46
C LYS A 309 23.41 40.48 -60.97
N ILE A 310 22.30 40.81 -60.32
CA ILE A 310 21.50 41.96 -60.63
C ILE A 310 22.27 43.24 -60.42
N TYR A 311 22.99 43.37 -59.36
CA TYR A 311 23.90 44.50 -59.03
C TYR A 311 24.92 44.68 -60.15
N ALA A 312 25.68 43.62 -60.47
CA ALA A 312 26.66 43.67 -61.56
C ALA A 312 26.09 44.05 -62.93
N LEU A 313 24.91 43.54 -63.23
CA LEU A 313 24.24 43.85 -64.46
C LEU A 313 23.79 45.36 -64.58
N VAL A 314 23.29 45.87 -63.43
CA VAL A 314 22.90 47.29 -63.32
C VAL A 314 24.13 48.23 -63.42
N GLU A 315 25.23 47.89 -62.70
CA GLU A 315 26.46 48.66 -62.72
C GLU A 315 27.13 48.67 -64.10
N SER A 316 26.90 47.67 -64.94
CA SER A 316 27.46 47.61 -66.26
C SER A 316 26.79 48.57 -67.30
N LYS A 317 25.74 49.25 -66.86
CA LYS A 317 24.99 50.19 -67.77
C LYS A 317 25.55 51.60 -67.73
N ASN A 318 25.58 52.23 -68.85
CA ASN A 318 26.13 53.59 -69.04
C ASN A 318 25.16 54.72 -68.66
N THR A 319 23.90 54.45 -68.62
CA THR A 319 22.87 55.45 -68.26
C THR A 319 21.94 54.95 -67.16
N TYR A 320 21.40 55.90 -66.38
CA TYR A 320 20.35 55.61 -65.37
C TYR A 320 19.10 54.97 -65.98
N PHE A 321 18.72 55.39 -67.16
CA PHE A 321 17.56 54.85 -67.88
C PHE A 321 17.71 53.38 -68.24
N ASP A 322 18.88 53.00 -68.79
CA ASP A 322 19.20 51.59 -69.09
C ASP A 322 19.28 50.76 -67.87
N ALA A 323 19.80 51.27 -66.74
CA ALA A 323 19.86 50.61 -65.50
C ALA A 323 18.46 50.28 -64.92
N ILE A 324 17.55 51.23 -65.02
CA ILE A 324 16.13 51.02 -64.58
C ILE A 324 15.43 50.04 -65.52
N GLN A 325 15.61 50.13 -66.83
CA GLN A 325 15.03 49.15 -67.78
C GLN A 325 15.47 47.71 -67.43
N VAL A 326 16.72 47.52 -67.10
CA VAL A 326 17.22 46.21 -66.71
C VAL A 326 16.50 45.70 -65.46
N LEU A 327 16.31 46.55 -64.44
CA LEU A 327 15.55 46.16 -63.27
C LEU A 327 14.10 45.76 -63.60
N HIS A 328 13.41 46.52 -64.44
CA HIS A 328 12.05 46.18 -64.84
C HIS A 328 11.97 44.93 -65.73
N ALA A 329 13.02 44.60 -66.44
CA ALA A 329 13.08 43.40 -67.29
C ALA A 329 13.43 42.11 -66.50
N ILE A 330 13.83 42.21 -65.25
CA ILE A 330 14.15 41.03 -64.43
C ILE A 330 12.85 40.33 -64.00
N ASP A 331 12.65 39.13 -64.53
CA ASP A 331 11.54 38.27 -64.08
C ASP A 331 11.84 37.63 -62.68
N VAL A 332 11.50 38.41 -61.67
CA VAL A 332 11.67 38.04 -60.27
C VAL A 332 10.80 36.83 -59.95
N ILE A 333 9.61 36.73 -60.56
CA ILE A 333 8.65 35.63 -60.31
C ILE A 333 9.22 34.32 -60.83
N SER A 334 9.73 34.30 -62.06
CA SER A 334 10.32 33.10 -62.67
C SER A 334 11.53 32.58 -61.84
N LYS A 335 12.34 33.44 -61.26
CA LYS A 335 13.47 33.06 -60.39
C LYS A 335 12.97 32.39 -59.11
N ARG A 336 11.95 32.95 -58.48
CA ARG A 336 11.28 32.39 -57.31
C ARG A 336 10.68 31.01 -57.61
N ASP A 337 9.92 30.91 -58.68
CA ASP A 337 9.22 29.70 -59.06
C ASP A 337 10.18 28.59 -59.49
N SER A 338 11.30 28.94 -60.11
CA SER A 338 12.37 27.97 -60.38
C SER A 338 12.97 27.37 -59.11
N LEU A 339 13.19 28.19 -58.08
CA LEU A 339 13.69 27.70 -56.80
C LEU A 339 12.66 26.86 -56.06
N VAL A 340 11.40 27.29 -56.04
CA VAL A 340 10.26 26.56 -55.44
C VAL A 340 10.03 25.21 -56.10
N SER A 341 10.20 25.15 -57.44
CA SER A 341 10.00 23.90 -58.21
C SER A 341 11.00 22.79 -57.85
N LEU A 342 12.16 23.11 -57.29
CA LEU A 342 13.10 22.11 -56.77
C LEU A 342 12.53 21.29 -55.60
N TYR A 343 11.46 21.79 -54.99
CA TYR A 343 10.78 21.16 -53.86
C TYR A 343 9.34 20.77 -54.19
N ALA A 344 9.00 20.58 -55.46
CA ALA A 344 7.66 20.29 -55.89
C ALA A 344 7.06 19.01 -55.29
N ASP A 345 7.88 18.03 -54.98
CA ASP A 345 7.49 16.75 -54.34
C ASP A 345 7.11 16.90 -52.85
N ASP A 346 7.46 18.02 -52.20
CA ASP A 346 7.15 18.29 -50.78
C ASP A 346 6.49 19.70 -50.69
N PRO A 347 5.15 19.76 -50.74
CA PRO A 347 4.43 21.04 -50.72
C PRO A 347 4.76 21.92 -49.50
N ALA A 348 5.02 21.31 -48.32
CA ALA A 348 5.38 22.08 -47.13
C ALA A 348 6.76 22.74 -47.26
N SER A 349 7.73 22.04 -47.84
CA SER A 349 9.06 22.57 -48.15
C SER A 349 9.00 23.60 -49.23
N ALA A 350 8.18 23.42 -50.30
CA ALA A 350 7.99 24.37 -51.35
C ALA A 350 7.42 25.72 -50.85
N ILE A 351 6.37 25.67 -50.02
CA ILE A 351 5.79 26.87 -49.37
C ILE A 351 6.82 27.57 -48.49
N PHE A 352 7.56 26.80 -47.68
CA PHE A 352 8.62 27.35 -46.83
C PHE A 352 9.69 28.06 -47.64
N VAL A 353 10.22 27.44 -48.70
CA VAL A 353 11.25 28.00 -49.60
C VAL A 353 10.74 29.28 -50.24
N GLY A 354 9.51 29.29 -50.76
CA GLY A 354 8.92 30.48 -51.34
C GLY A 354 8.79 31.65 -50.36
N SER A 355 8.32 31.36 -49.14
CA SER A 355 8.18 32.39 -48.10
C SER A 355 9.54 32.95 -47.62
N VAL A 356 10.56 32.09 -47.50
CA VAL A 356 11.94 32.52 -47.18
C VAL A 356 12.51 33.38 -48.30
N TRP A 357 12.33 32.97 -49.56
CA TRP A 357 12.78 33.74 -50.69
C TRP A 357 12.13 35.14 -50.71
N ASP A 358 10.82 35.25 -50.58
CA ASP A 358 10.10 36.52 -50.49
C ASP A 358 10.64 37.41 -49.36
N GLN A 359 10.88 36.82 -48.20
CA GLN A 359 11.37 37.51 -46.99
C GLN A 359 12.80 38.09 -47.18
N TYR A 360 13.66 37.42 -47.91
CA TYR A 360 15.07 37.83 -48.06
C TYR A 360 15.33 38.58 -49.36
N PHE A 361 14.71 38.20 -50.48
CA PHE A 361 14.91 38.84 -51.78
C PHE A 361 14.27 40.22 -51.87
N VAL A 362 13.00 40.34 -51.51
CA VAL A 362 12.22 41.59 -51.69
C VAL A 362 12.88 42.79 -50.97
N PRO A 363 13.30 42.69 -49.68
CA PRO A 363 13.97 43.80 -49.04
C PRO A 363 15.28 44.21 -49.74
N LYS A 364 16.12 43.24 -50.16
CA LYS A 364 17.39 43.50 -50.80
C LYS A 364 17.20 44.13 -52.19
N TYR A 365 16.21 43.65 -52.93
CA TYR A 365 15.85 44.18 -54.22
C TYR A 365 15.32 45.63 -54.10
N ASN A 366 14.46 45.91 -53.11
CA ASN A 366 13.97 47.27 -52.86
C ASN A 366 15.10 48.21 -52.42
N GLN A 367 16.07 47.70 -51.59
CA GLN A 367 17.23 48.45 -51.23
C GLN A 367 18.05 48.85 -52.47
N LEU A 368 18.28 47.94 -53.40
CA LEU A 368 18.96 48.21 -54.68
C LEU A 368 18.27 49.30 -55.46
N ILE A 369 16.93 49.24 -55.56
CA ILE A 369 16.13 50.29 -56.27
C ILE A 369 16.33 51.65 -55.55
N GLN A 370 16.29 51.69 -54.26
CA GLN A 370 16.49 52.90 -53.47
C GLN A 370 17.89 53.49 -53.64
N GLU A 371 18.93 52.67 -53.62
CA GLU A 371 20.33 53.06 -53.83
C GLU A 371 20.50 53.69 -55.23
N LEU A 372 19.92 53.08 -56.25
CA LEU A 372 19.93 53.63 -57.61
C LEU A 372 19.23 54.99 -57.73
N SER A 373 18.05 55.12 -57.08
CA SER A 373 17.32 56.35 -57.03
C SER A 373 18.03 57.49 -56.31
N THR A 374 18.81 57.17 -55.31
CA THR A 374 19.56 58.12 -54.47
C THR A 374 20.84 58.54 -55.13
N ASN A 375 21.52 57.63 -55.85
CA ASN A 375 22.80 57.89 -56.51
C ASN A 375 22.69 58.24 -58.00
N ARG A 376 21.65 58.97 -58.44
CA ARG A 376 21.42 59.39 -59.80
C ARG A 376 22.60 60.08 -60.47
N THR A 377 23.42 60.77 -59.67
CA THR A 377 24.64 61.47 -60.14
C THR A 377 25.76 60.54 -60.63
N LYS A 378 25.66 59.23 -60.32
CA LYS A 378 26.65 58.24 -60.73
C LYS A 378 26.49 57.84 -62.24
N TRP A 379 25.32 58.13 -62.82
CA TRP A 379 25.05 57.87 -64.24
C TRP A 379 24.82 59.21 -64.96
N PRO A 380 25.66 59.61 -65.94
CA PRO A 380 25.45 60.80 -66.72
C PRO A 380 24.17 60.71 -67.51
N TYR A 381 23.50 61.88 -67.71
CA TYR A 381 22.36 61.98 -68.66
C TYR A 381 22.85 61.65 -70.00
N PRO A 382 22.04 60.96 -70.86
CA PRO A 382 22.40 60.83 -72.31
C PRO A 382 22.52 62.19 -72.88
N GLU A 383 23.67 62.47 -73.44
CA GLU A 383 23.83 63.65 -74.30
C GLU A 383 22.93 63.44 -75.56
N TYR A 384 21.98 64.36 -75.80
CA TYR A 384 21.14 64.32 -76.94
C TYR A 384 21.93 64.82 -78.16
#